data_dc7e0163af7fbb9cfa61f6711d240cf0
#
_entry.id   dc7e0163af7fbb9cfa61f6711d240cf0
#
_cell.length_a   1.000
_cell.length_b   1.000
_cell.length_c   1.000
_cell.angle_alpha   90.00
_cell.angle_beta   90.00
_cell.angle_gamma   90.00
#
_symmetry.space_group_name_H-M   'P 1'
#
loop_
_entity.id
_entity.type
_entity.pdbx_description
1 polymer ?
#
loop_
_entity_poly.entity_id
_entity_poly.type
_entity_poly.pdbx_seq_one_letter_code
_entity_poly.pdbx_strand_id
1 'polypeptide(L)'
;MSLSVMLQQLASGMVVSVEIFVVTLLFSLPLGLLICFGRMSKNPVIRGIVSAYISVMRGTPLMLQLMVVYFGPYFIFGIRISMGYSLIPVFIAFSINYAAYFAEIYRGGIESISAGQYEAAKILGYSKAQTFFRIILPQVIKRILPSVTNEVITLVKDTSLAFVVAVSEMFTIAKQIASAQTTMMPFVIAAVFYFVFNLLVAIVMDKIEKKLNYYR
;
A
#
# COMPACT_ATOMS: atom_id res chain seq x y z
N MET A 1 20.37 26.41 12.19
CA MET A 1 20.32 25.05 12.83
C MET A 1 21.55 24.30 12.37
N SER A 2 22.19 23.51 13.25
CA SER A 2 23.32 22.66 12.83
C SER A 2 22.84 21.52 11.94
N LEU A 3 23.72 21.02 11.06
CA LEU A 3 23.41 19.87 10.18
C LEU A 3 23.04 18.62 10.99
N SER A 4 23.69 18.39 12.12
CA SER A 4 23.40 17.26 13.00
C SER A 4 21.98 17.28 13.57
N VAL A 5 21.49 18.42 14.01
CA VAL A 5 20.11 18.60 14.50
C VAL A 5 19.12 18.41 13.38
N MET A 6 19.39 18.91 12.18
CA MET A 6 18.56 18.71 11.00
C MET A 6 18.43 17.22 10.64
N LEU A 7 19.55 16.50 10.59
CA LEU A 7 19.56 15.06 10.32
C LEU A 7 18.77 14.27 11.38
N GLN A 8 18.92 14.63 12.65
CA GLN A 8 18.17 13.96 13.74
C GLN A 8 16.66 14.18 13.62
N GLN A 9 16.21 15.41 13.31
CA GLN A 9 14.80 15.71 13.13
C GLN A 9 14.22 15.00 11.91
N LEU A 10 14.93 14.98 10.78
CA LEU A 10 14.51 14.27 9.57
C LEU A 10 14.46 12.75 9.82
N ALA A 11 15.44 12.20 10.53
CA ALA A 11 15.43 10.79 10.90
C ALA A 11 14.23 10.42 11.79
N SER A 12 13.84 11.28 12.74
CA SER A 12 12.63 11.05 13.55
C SER A 12 11.36 11.04 12.70
N GLY A 13 11.25 11.95 11.71
CA GLY A 13 10.14 11.95 10.76
C GLY A 13 10.15 10.71 9.86
N MET A 14 11.33 10.20 9.51
CA MET A 14 11.45 8.96 8.73
C MET A 14 10.88 7.75 9.47
N VAL A 15 11.02 7.70 10.80
CA VAL A 15 10.38 6.62 11.60
C VAL A 15 8.87 6.62 11.40
N VAL A 16 8.22 7.79 11.40
CA VAL A 16 6.78 7.91 11.13
C VAL A 16 6.44 7.47 9.71
N SER A 17 7.24 7.86 8.71
CA SER A 17 7.05 7.41 7.33
C SER A 17 7.15 5.88 7.21
N VAL A 18 8.14 5.26 7.89
CA VAL A 18 8.29 3.79 7.94
C VAL A 18 7.10 3.14 8.67
N GLU A 19 6.60 3.74 9.75
CA GLU A 19 5.43 3.25 10.47
C GLU A 19 4.19 3.23 9.56
N ILE A 20 3.92 4.33 8.82
CA ILE A 20 2.83 4.38 7.83
C ILE A 20 3.00 3.27 6.78
N PHE A 21 4.20 3.11 6.24
CA PHE A 21 4.52 2.08 5.25
C PHE A 21 4.24 0.67 5.77
N VAL A 22 4.77 0.31 6.94
CA VAL A 22 4.63 -1.04 7.50
C VAL A 22 3.17 -1.35 7.85
N VAL A 23 2.49 -0.42 8.53
CA VAL A 23 1.09 -0.61 8.93
C VAL A 23 0.19 -0.73 7.70
N THR A 24 0.42 0.11 6.68
CA THR A 24 -0.32 0.02 5.43
C THR A 24 -0.17 -1.36 4.78
N LEU A 25 1.04 -1.88 4.63
CA LEU A 25 1.27 -3.21 4.05
C LEU A 25 0.62 -4.32 4.88
N LEU A 26 0.78 -4.26 6.20
CA LEU A 26 0.23 -5.26 7.12
C LEU A 26 -1.28 -5.42 6.98
N PHE A 27 -2.00 -4.32 6.79
CA PHE A 27 -3.46 -4.34 6.67
C PHE A 27 -3.95 -4.42 5.23
N SER A 28 -3.30 -3.76 4.27
CA SER A 28 -3.78 -3.70 2.89
C SER A 28 -3.60 -5.03 2.14
N LEU A 29 -2.54 -5.81 2.41
CA LEU A 29 -2.34 -7.11 1.75
C LEU A 29 -3.46 -8.12 2.09
N PRO A 30 -3.81 -8.40 3.36
CA PRO A 30 -4.90 -9.30 3.68
C PRO A 30 -6.27 -8.72 3.30
N LEU A 31 -6.49 -7.42 3.49
CA LEU A 31 -7.73 -6.76 3.10
C LEU A 31 -7.93 -6.82 1.58
N GLY A 32 -6.87 -6.60 0.79
CA GLY A 32 -6.89 -6.73 -0.66
C GLY A 32 -7.29 -8.14 -1.12
N LEU A 33 -6.86 -9.18 -0.39
CA LEU A 33 -7.28 -10.55 -0.70
C LEU A 33 -8.78 -10.76 -0.44
N LEU A 34 -9.33 -10.24 0.65
CA LEU A 34 -10.77 -10.29 0.94
C LEU A 34 -11.58 -9.55 -0.13
N ILE A 35 -11.12 -8.36 -0.52
CA ILE A 35 -11.75 -7.55 -1.57
C ILE A 35 -11.68 -8.28 -2.92
N CYS A 36 -10.56 -8.92 -3.25
CA CYS A 36 -10.40 -9.74 -4.45
C CYS A 36 -11.47 -10.85 -4.52
N PHE A 37 -11.68 -11.59 -3.43
CA PHE A 37 -12.72 -12.61 -3.38
C PHE A 37 -14.12 -12.02 -3.55
N GLY A 38 -14.40 -10.87 -2.96
CA GLY A 38 -15.65 -10.15 -3.17
C GLY A 38 -15.83 -9.72 -4.63
N ARG A 39 -14.75 -9.23 -5.28
CA ARG A 39 -14.74 -8.84 -6.69
C ARG A 39 -14.99 -10.01 -7.64
N MET A 40 -14.51 -11.20 -7.28
CA MET A 40 -14.69 -12.44 -8.03
C MET A 40 -15.95 -13.21 -7.64
N SER A 41 -16.78 -12.66 -6.75
CA SER A 41 -18.02 -13.32 -6.29
C SER A 41 -19.00 -13.54 -7.43
N LYS A 42 -19.70 -14.69 -7.38
CA LYS A 42 -20.81 -15.00 -8.29
C LYS A 42 -22.04 -14.15 -8.00
N ASN A 43 -22.18 -13.64 -6.76
CA ASN A 43 -23.27 -12.75 -6.39
C ASN A 43 -23.07 -11.38 -7.05
N PRO A 44 -23.99 -10.95 -7.94
CA PRO A 44 -23.84 -9.69 -8.69
C PRO A 44 -23.86 -8.45 -7.78
N VAL A 45 -24.57 -8.51 -6.64
CA VAL A 45 -24.64 -7.40 -5.68
C VAL A 45 -23.28 -7.20 -5.00
N ILE A 46 -22.70 -8.28 -4.45
CA ILE A 46 -21.37 -8.21 -3.81
C ILE A 46 -20.32 -7.73 -4.82
N ARG A 47 -20.33 -8.33 -6.01
CA ARG A 47 -19.39 -7.95 -7.08
C ARG A 47 -19.58 -6.49 -7.47
N GLY A 48 -20.82 -6.00 -7.56
CA GLY A 48 -21.13 -4.61 -7.90
C GLY A 48 -20.61 -3.63 -6.87
N ILE A 49 -20.90 -3.85 -5.58
CA ILE A 49 -20.44 -3.02 -4.46
C ILE A 49 -18.91 -2.96 -4.41
N VAL A 50 -18.25 -4.12 -4.48
CA VAL A 50 -16.79 -4.20 -4.45
C VAL A 50 -16.17 -3.54 -5.69
N SER A 51 -16.79 -3.69 -6.87
CA SER A 51 -16.34 -3.01 -8.09
C SER A 51 -16.43 -1.49 -7.95
N ALA A 52 -17.52 -0.97 -7.39
CA ALA A 52 -17.68 0.46 -7.15
C ALA A 52 -16.61 0.99 -6.17
N TYR A 53 -16.38 0.28 -5.06
CA TYR A 53 -15.32 0.60 -4.12
C TYR A 53 -13.94 0.69 -4.80
N ILE A 54 -13.55 -0.34 -5.55
CA ILE A 54 -12.26 -0.38 -6.26
C ILE A 54 -12.17 0.79 -7.26
N SER A 55 -13.27 1.06 -7.99
CA SER A 55 -13.32 2.16 -8.95
C SER A 55 -13.10 3.52 -8.29
N VAL A 56 -13.73 3.76 -7.14
CA VAL A 56 -13.56 5.00 -6.36
C VAL A 56 -12.13 5.12 -5.84
N MET A 57 -11.61 4.07 -5.18
CA MET A 57 -10.27 4.11 -4.58
C MET A 57 -9.15 4.30 -5.60
N ARG A 58 -9.28 3.70 -6.79
CA ARG A 58 -8.28 3.82 -7.86
C ARG A 58 -8.53 4.98 -8.81
N GLY A 59 -9.73 5.54 -8.78
CA GLY A 59 -10.14 6.65 -9.66
C GLY A 59 -10.03 8.04 -9.02
N THR A 60 -9.72 8.12 -7.72
CA THR A 60 -9.60 9.40 -7.00
C THR A 60 -8.21 9.53 -6.34
N PRO A 61 -7.68 10.75 -6.17
CA PRO A 61 -6.38 10.96 -5.54
C PRO A 61 -6.37 10.50 -4.08
N LEU A 62 -5.33 9.74 -3.66
CA LEU A 62 -5.15 9.31 -2.27
C LEU A 62 -5.16 10.48 -1.28
N MET A 63 -4.57 11.62 -1.68
CA MET A 63 -4.58 12.84 -0.86
C MET A 63 -5.99 13.27 -0.47
N LEU A 64 -6.95 13.27 -1.41
CA LEU A 64 -8.34 13.64 -1.13
C LEU A 64 -9.04 12.59 -0.24
N GLN A 65 -8.78 11.31 -0.48
CA GLN A 65 -9.31 10.24 0.35
C GLN A 65 -8.81 10.36 1.79
N LEU A 66 -7.52 10.68 1.96
CA LEU A 66 -6.92 10.91 3.28
C LEU A 66 -7.61 12.06 4.02
N MET A 67 -7.86 13.19 3.34
CA MET A 67 -8.60 14.32 3.91
C MET A 67 -10.02 13.93 4.33
N VAL A 68 -10.73 13.16 3.50
CA VAL A 68 -12.09 12.69 3.82
C VAL A 68 -12.10 11.77 5.04
N VAL A 69 -11.17 10.82 5.11
CA VAL A 69 -11.08 9.89 6.25
C VAL A 69 -10.67 10.60 7.53
N TYR A 70 -9.78 11.59 7.41
CA TYR A 70 -9.26 12.34 8.56
C TYR A 70 -10.29 13.33 9.12
N PHE A 71 -10.89 14.15 8.28
CA PHE A 71 -11.78 15.23 8.68
C PHE A 71 -13.27 14.84 8.66
N GLY A 72 -13.64 13.81 7.88
CA GLY A 72 -15.02 13.36 7.75
C GLY A 72 -15.72 13.08 9.08
N PRO A 73 -15.12 12.36 10.03
CA PRO A 73 -15.74 12.11 11.35
C PRO A 73 -16.09 13.39 12.11
N TYR A 74 -15.28 14.44 11.98
CA TYR A 74 -15.57 15.74 12.60
C TYR A 74 -16.75 16.43 11.91
N PHE A 75 -16.72 16.56 10.59
CA PHE A 75 -17.75 17.29 9.85
C PHE A 75 -19.11 16.59 9.80
N ILE A 76 -19.12 15.25 9.80
CA ILE A 76 -20.37 14.46 9.67
C ILE A 76 -20.97 14.15 11.03
N PHE A 77 -20.15 13.82 12.03
CA PHE A 77 -20.60 13.30 13.32
C PHE A 77 -20.23 14.20 14.51
N GLY A 78 -19.55 15.33 14.30
CA GLY A 78 -19.08 16.22 15.37
C GLY A 78 -17.99 15.61 16.26
N ILE A 79 -17.34 14.53 15.85
CA ILE A 79 -16.31 13.84 16.64
C ILE A 79 -15.06 14.74 16.70
N ARG A 80 -14.66 15.14 17.91
CA ARG A 80 -13.49 15.99 18.11
C ARG A 80 -12.21 15.23 17.77
N ILE A 81 -11.37 15.84 16.92
CA ILE A 81 -10.05 15.33 16.59
C ILE A 81 -9.10 15.68 17.75
N SER A 82 -8.60 14.67 18.48
CA SER A 82 -7.59 14.85 19.52
C SER A 82 -6.18 14.69 18.95
N MET A 83 -5.15 15.24 19.66
CA MET A 83 -3.75 15.11 19.22
C MET A 83 -3.27 13.66 19.05
N GLY A 84 -3.81 12.69 19.81
CA GLY A 84 -3.48 11.25 19.66
C GLY A 84 -4.18 10.57 18.49
N TYR A 85 -5.07 11.25 17.79
CA TYR A 85 -5.88 10.70 16.69
C TYR A 85 -5.17 10.75 15.34
N SER A 86 -4.07 11.47 15.22
CA SER A 86 -3.49 11.87 13.92
C SER A 86 -3.03 10.72 13.01
N LEU A 87 -2.52 9.60 13.53
CA LEU A 87 -2.02 8.48 12.73
C LEU A 87 -3.09 7.46 12.37
N ILE A 88 -4.10 7.25 13.22
CA ILE A 88 -5.13 6.23 12.98
C ILE A 88 -5.88 6.46 11.66
N PRO A 89 -6.42 7.67 11.36
CA PRO A 89 -7.06 7.92 10.07
C PRO A 89 -6.12 7.76 8.89
N VAL A 90 -4.83 8.08 9.05
CA VAL A 90 -3.81 7.88 8.01
C VAL A 90 -3.66 6.39 7.71
N PHE A 91 -3.48 5.56 8.74
CA PHE A 91 -3.39 4.11 8.58
C PHE A 91 -4.64 3.52 7.90
N ILE A 92 -5.83 3.98 8.28
CA ILE A 92 -7.09 3.54 7.66
C ILE A 92 -7.13 3.96 6.19
N ALA A 93 -6.90 5.24 5.87
CA ALA A 93 -6.99 5.76 4.50
C ALA A 93 -6.01 5.05 3.57
N PHE A 94 -4.74 4.93 3.98
CA PHE A 94 -3.73 4.22 3.22
C PHE A 94 -4.08 2.74 3.04
N SER A 95 -4.49 2.07 4.11
CA SER A 95 -4.81 0.63 4.06
C SER A 95 -5.98 0.32 3.14
N ILE A 96 -7.07 1.09 3.18
CA ILE A 96 -8.21 0.88 2.30
C ILE A 96 -7.89 1.27 0.85
N ASN A 97 -7.09 2.31 0.61
CA ASN A 97 -6.67 2.66 -0.73
C ASN A 97 -5.81 1.55 -1.35
N TYR A 98 -4.71 1.16 -0.69
CA TYR A 98 -3.79 0.13 -1.19
C TYR A 98 -4.43 -1.25 -1.30
N ALA A 99 -5.41 -1.57 -0.44
CA ALA A 99 -6.18 -2.80 -0.54
C ALA A 99 -6.95 -2.91 -1.87
N ALA A 100 -7.42 -1.80 -2.43
CA ALA A 100 -8.07 -1.80 -3.74
C ALA A 100 -7.08 -2.09 -4.88
N TYR A 101 -5.84 -1.58 -4.79
CA TYR A 101 -4.79 -1.89 -5.75
C TYR A 101 -4.37 -3.35 -5.67
N PHE A 102 -4.09 -3.86 -4.46
CA PHE A 102 -3.74 -5.28 -4.28
C PHE A 102 -4.87 -6.22 -4.71
N ALA A 103 -6.13 -5.87 -4.46
CA ALA A 103 -7.26 -6.67 -4.90
C ALA A 103 -7.29 -6.89 -6.43
N GLU A 104 -7.03 -5.85 -7.21
CA GLU A 104 -6.97 -5.96 -8.67
C GLU A 104 -5.72 -6.70 -9.16
N ILE A 105 -4.58 -6.54 -8.49
CA ILE A 105 -3.37 -7.32 -8.77
C ILE A 105 -3.64 -8.81 -8.54
N TYR A 106 -4.25 -9.17 -7.42
CA TYR A 106 -4.60 -10.55 -7.09
C TYR A 106 -5.59 -11.13 -8.09
N ARG A 107 -6.64 -10.39 -8.42
CA ARG A 107 -7.65 -10.81 -9.42
C ARG A 107 -6.99 -11.05 -10.78
N GLY A 108 -6.21 -10.07 -11.27
CA GLY A 108 -5.51 -10.20 -12.55
C GLY A 108 -4.55 -11.39 -12.58
N GLY A 109 -3.86 -11.66 -11.46
CA GLY A 109 -3.01 -12.84 -11.31
C GLY A 109 -3.79 -14.15 -11.41
N ILE A 110 -4.92 -14.27 -10.71
CA ILE A 110 -5.76 -15.48 -10.73
C ILE A 110 -6.35 -15.70 -12.14
N GLU A 111 -6.89 -14.65 -12.75
CA GLU A 111 -7.49 -14.70 -14.09
C GLU A 111 -6.47 -14.96 -15.20
N SER A 112 -5.19 -14.69 -14.97
CA SER A 112 -4.11 -14.95 -15.94
C SER A 112 -3.75 -16.43 -16.08
N ILE A 113 -4.19 -17.29 -15.15
CA ILE A 113 -3.91 -18.73 -15.21
C ILE A 113 -4.84 -19.39 -16.23
N SER A 114 -4.27 -20.13 -17.16
CA SER A 114 -5.04 -20.77 -18.22
C SER A 114 -6.06 -21.78 -17.69
N ALA A 115 -7.23 -21.88 -18.34
CA ALA A 115 -8.28 -22.85 -18.00
C ALA A 115 -7.76 -24.30 -18.05
N GLY A 116 -6.81 -24.60 -18.95
CA GLY A 116 -6.19 -25.92 -19.05
C GLY A 116 -5.52 -26.41 -17.76
N GLN A 117 -5.02 -25.51 -16.90
CA GLN A 117 -4.49 -25.91 -15.59
C GLN A 117 -5.58 -26.45 -14.66
N TYR A 118 -6.77 -25.86 -14.70
CA TYR A 118 -7.92 -26.31 -13.93
C TYR A 118 -8.49 -27.63 -14.50
N GLU A 119 -8.52 -27.77 -15.82
CA GLU A 119 -8.99 -28.98 -16.50
C GLU A 119 -8.05 -30.17 -16.25
N ALA A 120 -6.74 -29.96 -16.38
CA ALA A 120 -5.74 -30.99 -16.10
C ALA A 120 -5.80 -31.45 -14.64
N ALA A 121 -5.92 -30.52 -13.69
CA ALA A 121 -6.09 -30.86 -12.28
C ALA A 121 -7.36 -31.68 -12.01
N LYS A 122 -8.46 -31.35 -12.69
CA LYS A 122 -9.73 -32.12 -12.60
C LYS A 122 -9.58 -33.54 -13.13
N ILE A 123 -8.89 -33.73 -14.26
CA ILE A 123 -8.60 -35.06 -14.83
C ILE A 123 -7.77 -35.90 -13.87
N LEU A 124 -6.80 -35.29 -13.17
CA LEU A 124 -5.98 -35.94 -12.15
C LEU A 124 -6.71 -36.17 -10.80
N GLY A 125 -8.00 -35.85 -10.71
CA GLY A 125 -8.82 -36.10 -9.52
C GLY A 125 -8.60 -35.11 -8.37
N TYR A 126 -7.95 -33.96 -8.61
CA TYR A 126 -7.79 -32.93 -7.60
C TYR A 126 -9.12 -32.27 -7.24
N SER A 127 -9.37 -32.07 -5.95
CA SER A 127 -10.49 -31.25 -5.49
C SER A 127 -10.24 -29.77 -5.82
N LYS A 128 -11.29 -28.93 -5.83
CA LYS A 128 -11.15 -27.48 -6.10
C LYS A 128 -10.15 -26.80 -5.16
N ALA A 129 -10.16 -27.16 -3.88
CA ALA A 129 -9.20 -26.60 -2.90
C ALA A 129 -7.78 -27.06 -3.20
N GLN A 130 -7.57 -28.35 -3.49
CA GLN A 130 -6.26 -28.87 -3.87
C GLN A 130 -5.74 -28.22 -5.15
N THR A 131 -6.58 -28.06 -6.16
CA THR A 131 -6.25 -27.36 -7.39
C THR A 131 -5.79 -25.94 -7.09
N PHE A 132 -6.58 -25.20 -6.30
CA PHE A 132 -6.25 -23.81 -5.97
C PHE A 132 -4.94 -23.71 -5.18
N PHE A 133 -4.82 -24.39 -4.04
CA PHE A 133 -3.66 -24.21 -3.16
C PHE A 133 -2.38 -24.84 -3.66
N ARG A 134 -2.44 -25.99 -4.37
CA ARG A 134 -1.25 -26.72 -4.82
C ARG A 134 -0.77 -26.36 -6.22
N ILE A 135 -1.68 -25.92 -7.10
CA ILE A 135 -1.38 -25.71 -8.52
C ILE A 135 -1.49 -24.22 -8.89
N ILE A 136 -2.62 -23.58 -8.58
CA ILE A 136 -2.92 -22.22 -9.05
C ILE A 136 -2.20 -21.18 -8.23
N LEU A 137 -2.37 -21.20 -6.91
CA LEU A 137 -1.83 -20.19 -6.00
C LEU A 137 -0.30 -20.00 -6.11
N PRO A 138 0.54 -21.06 -6.20
CA PRO A 138 1.98 -20.88 -6.41
C PRO A 138 2.33 -20.17 -7.73
N GLN A 139 1.56 -20.42 -8.78
CA GLN A 139 1.73 -19.76 -10.07
C GLN A 139 1.27 -18.30 -10.01
N VAL A 140 0.12 -18.03 -9.35
CA VAL A 140 -0.40 -16.68 -9.13
C VAL A 140 0.60 -15.83 -8.39
N ILE A 141 1.14 -16.31 -7.25
CA ILE A 141 2.13 -15.57 -6.44
C ILE A 141 3.29 -15.09 -7.30
N LYS A 142 3.84 -15.94 -8.16
CA LYS A 142 4.93 -15.56 -9.05
C LYS A 142 4.53 -14.48 -10.05
N ARG A 143 3.35 -14.60 -10.64
CA ARG A 143 2.86 -13.65 -11.66
C ARG A 143 2.55 -12.27 -11.11
N ILE A 144 2.04 -12.21 -9.88
CA ILE A 144 1.68 -10.92 -9.25
C ILE A 144 2.86 -10.22 -8.61
N LEU A 145 3.94 -10.94 -8.28
CA LEU A 145 5.03 -10.42 -7.47
C LEU A 145 5.67 -9.14 -8.05
N PRO A 146 5.96 -9.01 -9.37
CA PRO A 146 6.47 -7.76 -9.93
C PRO A 146 5.50 -6.60 -9.77
N SER A 147 4.19 -6.84 -9.91
CA SER A 147 3.17 -5.80 -9.71
C SER A 147 3.07 -5.40 -8.24
N VAL A 148 3.12 -6.37 -7.32
CA VAL A 148 3.16 -6.11 -5.87
C VAL A 148 4.42 -5.31 -5.51
N THR A 149 5.58 -5.66 -6.08
CA THR A 149 6.84 -4.93 -5.89
C THR A 149 6.69 -3.46 -6.29
N ASN A 150 6.09 -3.19 -7.45
CA ASN A 150 5.87 -1.82 -7.91
C ASN A 150 4.99 -1.01 -6.96
N GLU A 151 3.90 -1.59 -6.45
CA GLU A 151 3.02 -0.92 -5.47
C GLU A 151 3.73 -0.69 -4.13
N VAL A 152 4.53 -1.66 -3.65
CA VAL A 152 5.31 -1.51 -2.42
C VAL A 152 6.34 -0.38 -2.55
N ILE A 153 7.04 -0.28 -3.69
CA ILE A 153 7.98 0.80 -4.00
C ILE A 153 7.25 2.16 -4.09
N THR A 154 6.06 2.19 -4.67
CA THR A 154 5.24 3.40 -4.76
C THR A 154 4.79 3.87 -3.38
N LEU A 155 4.37 2.94 -2.52
CA LEU A 155 3.95 3.25 -1.15
C LEU A 155 5.02 3.99 -0.35
N VAL A 156 6.31 3.67 -0.52
CA VAL A 156 7.41 4.41 0.13
C VAL A 156 7.30 5.91 -0.12
N LYS A 157 7.04 6.31 -1.36
CA LYS A 157 6.92 7.72 -1.75
C LYS A 157 5.61 8.33 -1.29
N ASP A 158 4.53 7.56 -1.36
CA ASP A 158 3.20 8.01 -1.00
C ASP A 158 3.04 8.30 0.49
N THR A 159 3.88 7.73 1.37
CA THR A 159 3.88 8.08 2.81
C THR A 159 4.01 9.59 3.04
N SER A 160 4.69 10.30 2.14
CA SER A 160 4.82 11.76 2.20
C SER A 160 3.49 12.49 2.06
N LEU A 161 2.44 11.88 1.46
CA LEU A 161 1.12 12.50 1.32
C LEU A 161 0.43 12.76 2.66
N ALA A 162 0.90 12.12 3.75
CA ALA A 162 0.39 12.38 5.09
C ALA A 162 0.63 13.82 5.56
N PHE A 163 1.48 14.60 4.87
CA PHE A 163 1.68 16.02 5.14
C PHE A 163 0.38 16.84 5.04
N VAL A 164 -0.57 16.40 4.21
CA VAL A 164 -1.83 17.14 3.97
C VAL A 164 -2.70 17.22 5.21
N VAL A 165 -2.56 16.26 6.14
CA VAL A 165 -3.25 16.22 7.42
C VAL A 165 -2.32 16.55 8.61
N ALA A 166 -1.23 17.25 8.31
CA ALA A 166 -0.24 17.74 9.27
C ALA A 166 0.39 16.67 10.17
N VAL A 167 0.49 15.43 9.69
CA VAL A 167 1.26 14.39 10.36
C VAL A 167 2.74 14.75 10.26
N SER A 168 3.47 14.67 11.37
CA SER A 168 4.90 15.02 11.45
C SER A 168 5.78 13.87 10.93
N GLU A 169 5.54 13.44 9.68
CA GLU A 169 6.41 12.53 8.94
C GLU A 169 7.57 13.31 8.29
N MET A 170 8.49 12.65 7.61
CA MET A 170 9.74 13.26 7.14
C MET A 170 9.53 14.46 6.23
N PHE A 171 8.61 14.40 5.25
CA PHE A 171 8.38 15.51 4.32
C PHE A 171 7.81 16.74 5.04
N THR A 172 6.89 16.53 6.00
CA THR A 172 6.34 17.59 6.84
C THR A 172 7.44 18.29 7.63
N ILE A 173 8.34 17.54 8.26
CA ILE A 173 9.48 18.09 9.00
C ILE A 173 10.43 18.83 8.06
N ALA A 174 10.76 18.26 6.90
CA ALA A 174 11.61 18.92 5.90
C ALA A 174 11.01 20.26 5.46
N LYS A 175 9.70 20.31 5.21
CA LYS A 175 8.96 21.52 4.84
C LYS A 175 9.01 22.58 5.95
N GLN A 176 8.81 22.19 7.21
CA GLN A 176 8.86 23.08 8.37
C GLN A 176 10.27 23.70 8.52
N ILE A 177 11.32 22.89 8.45
CA ILE A 177 12.71 23.36 8.55
C ILE A 177 13.05 24.27 7.36
N ALA A 178 12.68 23.88 6.15
CA ALA A 178 12.95 24.68 4.95
C ALA A 178 12.31 26.06 5.02
N SER A 179 11.06 26.12 5.47
CA SER A 179 10.32 27.39 5.67
C SER A 179 10.94 28.25 6.77
N ALA A 180 11.31 27.64 7.91
CA ALA A 180 11.88 28.37 9.06
C ALA A 180 13.29 28.92 8.77
N GLN A 181 14.08 28.24 7.92
CA GLN A 181 15.47 28.62 7.62
C GLN A 181 15.65 29.23 6.22
N THR A 182 14.57 29.33 5.45
CA THR A 182 14.60 29.83 4.05
C THR A 182 15.69 29.14 3.23
N THR A 183 15.75 27.79 3.30
CA THR A 183 16.75 26.96 2.62
C THR A 183 16.14 25.71 2.00
N MET A 184 16.71 25.25 0.88
CA MET A 184 16.28 24.01 0.21
C MET A 184 16.98 22.75 0.75
N MET A 185 17.99 22.90 1.62
CA MET A 185 18.81 21.79 2.12
C MET A 185 17.99 20.65 2.77
N PRO A 186 16.95 20.91 3.59
CA PRO A 186 16.14 19.85 4.18
C PRO A 186 15.45 18.95 3.15
N PHE A 187 15.02 19.52 2.01
CA PHE A 187 14.41 18.74 0.93
C PHE A 187 15.41 17.83 0.22
N VAL A 188 16.63 18.32 0.00
CA VAL A 188 17.71 17.50 -0.58
C VAL A 188 18.05 16.34 0.33
N ILE A 189 18.18 16.58 1.64
CA ILE A 189 18.45 15.53 2.63
C ILE A 189 17.28 14.55 2.70
N ALA A 190 16.03 15.02 2.75
CA ALA A 190 14.86 14.15 2.74
C ALA A 190 14.79 13.28 1.49
N ALA A 191 15.13 13.85 0.30
CA ALA A 191 15.19 13.08 -0.94
C ALA A 191 16.22 11.93 -0.85
N VAL A 192 17.38 12.15 -0.22
CA VAL A 192 18.39 11.10 0.01
C VAL A 192 17.84 10.01 0.95
N PHE A 193 17.17 10.38 2.05
CA PHE A 193 16.55 9.41 2.95
C PHE A 193 15.48 8.56 2.23
N TYR A 194 14.57 9.19 1.48
CA TYR A 194 13.57 8.48 0.70
C TYR A 194 14.21 7.56 -0.35
N PHE A 195 15.26 8.03 -1.03
CA PHE A 195 15.99 7.22 -1.99
C PHE A 195 16.60 5.98 -1.35
N VAL A 196 17.28 6.14 -0.21
CA VAL A 196 17.90 5.02 0.53
C VAL A 196 16.82 4.04 1.02
N PHE A 197 15.73 4.54 1.59
CA PHE A 197 14.63 3.68 2.03
C PHE A 197 14.01 2.91 0.86
N ASN A 198 13.75 3.60 -0.25
CA ASN A 198 13.21 2.96 -1.45
C ASN A 198 14.17 1.91 -2.03
N LEU A 199 15.47 2.19 -2.02
CA LEU A 199 16.50 1.23 -2.46
C LEU A 199 16.52 -0.01 -1.57
N LEU A 200 16.44 0.14 -0.25
CA LEU A 200 16.37 -0.98 0.69
C LEU A 200 15.14 -1.85 0.44
N VAL A 201 13.97 -1.22 0.28
CA VAL A 201 12.73 -1.91 -0.06
C VAL A 201 12.85 -2.65 -1.40
N ALA A 202 13.38 -2.01 -2.44
CA ALA A 202 13.58 -2.62 -3.75
C ALA A 202 14.53 -3.84 -3.68
N ILE A 203 15.63 -3.76 -2.92
CA ILE A 203 16.55 -4.89 -2.74
C ILE A 203 15.86 -6.06 -2.03
N VAL A 204 15.03 -5.78 -1.02
CA VAL A 204 14.27 -6.82 -0.31
C VAL A 204 13.29 -7.49 -1.27
N MET A 205 12.54 -6.71 -2.04
CA MET A 205 11.56 -7.23 -3.01
C MET A 205 12.23 -8.03 -4.12
N ASP A 206 13.37 -7.57 -4.67
CA ASP A 206 14.16 -8.31 -5.67
C ASP A 206 14.64 -9.66 -5.14
N LYS A 207 15.09 -9.72 -3.87
CA LYS A 207 15.48 -11.00 -3.24
C LYS A 207 14.29 -11.95 -3.09
N ILE A 208 13.11 -11.44 -2.72
CA ILE A 208 11.88 -12.23 -2.63
C ILE A 208 11.50 -12.77 -4.01
N GLU A 209 11.55 -11.92 -5.04
CA GLU A 209 11.26 -12.29 -6.42
C GLU A 209 12.21 -13.37 -6.93
N LYS A 210 13.51 -13.21 -6.73
CA LYS A 210 14.53 -14.22 -7.11
C LYS A 210 14.31 -15.55 -6.40
N LYS A 211 13.98 -15.54 -5.11
CA LYS A 211 13.72 -16.77 -4.33
C LYS A 211 12.48 -17.53 -4.84
N LEU A 212 11.47 -16.81 -5.32
CA LEU A 212 10.23 -17.41 -5.83
C LEU A 212 10.32 -17.79 -7.33
N ASN A 213 11.36 -17.38 -8.04
CA ASN A 213 11.53 -17.62 -9.48
C ASN A 213 12.27 -18.94 -9.81
N TYR A 214 12.02 -20.01 -9.07
CA TYR A 214 12.70 -21.31 -9.19
C TYR A 214 12.12 -22.22 -10.32
N TYR A 215 11.06 -21.80 -11.02
CA TYR A 215 10.59 -22.41 -12.27
C TYR A 215 10.59 -21.35 -13.37
N ARG A 216 11.34 -21.60 -14.43
CA ARG A 216 11.21 -20.89 -15.71
C ARG A 216 10.22 -21.59 -16.61
#